data_bc13cc7050e5f6ab5189f228dd08335c
#
_entry.id   bc13cc7050e5f6ab5189f228dd08335c
#
_cell.length_a   1.000
_cell.length_b   1.000
_cell.length_c   1.000
_cell.angle_alpha   90.00
_cell.angle_beta   90.00
_cell.angle_gamma   90.00
#
_symmetry.space_group_name_H-M   'P 1'
#
loop_
_entity.id
_entity.type
_entity.pdbx_description
1 polymer ?
#
loop_
_entity_poly.entity_id
_entity_poly.type
_entity_poly.pdbx_seq_one_letter_code
_entity_poly.pdbx_strand_id
1 'polypeptide(L)'
;MAAFRFKRFAVEHDGVAMKVGTDGVLLGAWADCSTAKRVLDIGTGTGVIALMIAQRSDAERVVGIDIDAAAAECAAANFAASPWSDTLEAVQISAQEFTGEKFDLILSNPPYFVDSLLCPDSQRTTARHTTELTFEQLDKAVCRLMSSNGKFALILPTEQMERYI
;
A
#
# COMPACT_ATOMS: atom_id res chain seq x y z
N MET A 1 8.86 12.01 17.45
CA MET A 1 9.98 11.32 16.77
C MET A 1 10.27 11.99 15.43
N ALA A 2 11.43 11.76 14.86
CA ALA A 2 11.82 12.46 13.64
C ALA A 2 11.12 11.82 12.41
N ALA A 3 10.44 12.65 11.63
CA ALA A 3 9.92 12.27 10.33
C ALA A 3 11.01 11.76 9.38
N PHE A 4 10.71 10.79 8.54
CA PHE A 4 11.60 10.41 7.46
C PHE A 4 11.50 11.47 6.33
N ARG A 5 12.63 12.09 6.00
CA ARG A 5 12.66 13.23 5.08
C ARG A 5 13.14 12.83 3.69
N PHE A 6 12.30 13.07 2.71
CA PHE A 6 12.66 13.11 1.28
C PHE A 6 13.01 14.54 0.86
N LYS A 7 13.46 14.73 -0.36
CA LYS A 7 13.81 16.08 -0.87
C LYS A 7 12.61 17.04 -0.93
N ARG A 8 11.41 16.52 -1.20
CA ARG A 8 10.22 17.33 -1.48
C ARG A 8 9.07 17.12 -0.50
N PHE A 9 9.16 16.11 0.37
CA PHE A 9 8.13 15.81 1.37
C PHE A 9 8.75 15.09 2.57
N ALA A 10 7.99 14.97 3.63
CA ALA A 10 8.36 14.20 4.82
C ALA A 10 7.26 13.20 5.14
N VAL A 11 7.61 12.10 5.77
CA VAL A 11 6.69 11.03 6.18
C VAL A 11 6.83 10.82 7.68
N GLU A 12 5.77 11.11 8.42
CA GLU A 12 5.63 10.70 9.83
C GLU A 12 5.29 9.21 9.87
N HIS A 13 5.80 8.51 10.86
CA HIS A 13 5.58 7.07 11.02
C HIS A 13 5.33 6.66 12.47
N ASP A 14 4.93 7.58 13.31
CA ASP A 14 4.61 7.30 14.70
C ASP A 14 3.28 6.54 14.81
N GLY A 15 3.26 5.51 15.65
CA GLY A 15 2.06 4.69 15.87
C GLY A 15 1.73 3.68 14.77
N VAL A 16 2.53 3.59 13.70
CA VAL A 16 2.33 2.63 12.62
C VAL A 16 3.24 1.41 12.80
N ALA A 17 2.69 0.22 12.59
CA ALA A 17 3.43 -1.04 12.75
C ALA A 17 4.61 -1.17 11.77
N MET A 18 4.42 -0.70 10.53
CA MET A 18 5.46 -0.69 9.50
C MET A 18 5.93 0.75 9.24
N LYS A 19 7.13 1.04 9.63
CA LYS A 19 7.81 2.31 9.34
C LYS A 19 8.24 2.37 7.87
N VAL A 20 8.67 3.56 7.43
CA VAL A 20 9.29 3.72 6.10
C VAL A 20 10.47 2.76 5.98
N GLY A 21 10.40 1.86 5.02
CA GLY A 21 11.39 0.83 4.76
C GLY A 21 11.92 0.87 3.33
N THR A 22 13.00 0.15 3.09
CA THR A 22 13.67 0.08 1.78
C THR A 22 12.73 -0.43 0.68
N ASP A 23 11.93 -1.45 0.96
CA ASP A 23 11.03 -2.06 -0.04
C ASP A 23 9.97 -1.09 -0.53
N GLY A 24 9.34 -0.34 0.37
CA GLY A 24 8.37 0.69 -0.02
C GLY A 24 8.99 1.79 -0.88
N VAL A 25 10.19 2.24 -0.52
CA VAL A 25 10.92 3.26 -1.30
C VAL A 25 11.35 2.71 -2.66
N LEU A 26 11.81 1.46 -2.73
CA LEU A 26 12.16 0.81 -4.00
C LEU A 26 10.94 0.69 -4.92
N LEU A 27 9.82 0.21 -4.41
CA LEU A 27 8.59 0.09 -5.20
C LEU A 27 8.10 1.45 -5.69
N GLY A 28 8.05 2.45 -4.82
CA GLY A 28 7.65 3.81 -5.16
C GLY A 28 8.58 4.51 -6.17
N ALA A 29 9.86 4.14 -6.19
CA ALA A 29 10.83 4.65 -7.16
C ALA A 29 10.81 3.90 -8.50
N TRP A 30 10.56 2.59 -8.47
CA TRP A 30 10.66 1.71 -9.63
C TRP A 30 9.38 1.62 -10.46
N ALA A 31 8.20 1.67 -9.83
CA ALA A 31 6.94 1.47 -10.53
C ALA A 31 6.74 2.50 -11.66
N ASP A 32 6.31 2.00 -12.83
CA ASP A 32 5.99 2.86 -13.97
C ASP A 32 4.61 3.52 -13.77
N CYS A 33 4.64 4.78 -13.39
CA CYS A 33 3.45 5.60 -13.18
C CYS A 33 3.26 6.70 -14.26
N SER A 34 4.02 6.65 -15.34
CA SER A 34 4.09 7.73 -16.34
C SER A 34 2.76 8.07 -17.01
N THR A 35 1.90 7.08 -17.19
CA THR A 35 0.59 7.22 -17.87
C THR A 35 -0.62 7.03 -16.94
N ALA A 36 -0.38 6.72 -15.66
CA ALA A 36 -1.45 6.43 -14.71
C ALA A 36 -2.18 7.71 -14.29
N LYS A 37 -3.50 7.72 -14.41
CA LYS A 37 -4.38 8.79 -13.94
C LYS A 37 -5.02 8.46 -12.61
N ARG A 38 -5.33 7.20 -12.35
CA ARG A 38 -5.89 6.71 -11.09
C ARG A 38 -5.00 5.61 -10.54
N VAL A 39 -4.54 5.80 -9.33
CA VAL A 39 -3.57 4.92 -8.67
C VAL A 39 -4.12 4.45 -7.33
N LEU A 40 -3.95 3.17 -7.04
CA LEU A 40 -4.33 2.55 -5.76
C LEU A 40 -3.09 1.94 -5.11
N ASP A 41 -2.86 2.29 -3.86
CA ASP A 41 -1.85 1.70 -2.97
C ASP A 41 -2.55 0.83 -1.91
N ILE A 42 -2.43 -0.49 -2.05
CA ILE A 42 -3.06 -1.46 -1.14
C ILE A 42 -2.12 -1.76 0.02
N GLY A 43 -2.59 -1.51 1.24
CA GLY A 43 -1.76 -1.61 2.43
C GLY A 43 -0.80 -0.41 2.52
N THR A 44 -1.35 0.79 2.43
CA THR A 44 -0.57 2.03 2.24
C THR A 44 0.32 2.38 3.44
N GLY A 45 0.02 1.88 4.64
CA GLY A 45 0.81 2.13 5.84
C GLY A 45 0.97 3.62 6.13
N THR A 46 2.20 4.11 6.07
CA THR A 46 2.51 5.54 6.22
C THR A 46 2.11 6.40 5.01
N GLY A 47 1.72 5.79 3.90
CA GLY A 47 1.45 6.48 2.64
C GLY A 47 2.68 6.79 1.79
N VAL A 48 3.85 6.27 2.13
CA VAL A 48 5.11 6.62 1.44
C VAL A 48 5.09 6.28 -0.05
N ILE A 49 4.55 5.13 -0.44
CA ILE A 49 4.47 4.73 -1.86
C ILE A 49 3.53 5.68 -2.62
N ALA A 50 2.35 5.92 -2.08
CA ALA A 50 1.38 6.85 -2.68
C ALA A 50 1.94 8.26 -2.85
N LEU A 51 2.67 8.78 -1.86
CA LEU A 51 3.36 10.08 -1.93
C LEU A 51 4.44 10.11 -3.03
N MET A 52 5.23 9.05 -3.14
CA MET A 52 6.26 8.93 -4.18
C MET A 52 5.62 8.89 -5.59
N ILE A 53 4.52 8.19 -5.75
CA ILE A 53 3.78 8.14 -7.02
C ILE A 53 3.19 9.52 -7.35
N ALA A 54 2.55 10.18 -6.39
CA ALA A 54 2.01 11.52 -6.59
C ALA A 54 3.10 12.53 -7.03
N GLN A 55 4.29 12.43 -6.45
CA GLN A 55 5.44 13.26 -6.86
C GLN A 55 5.92 12.99 -8.29
N ARG A 56 5.85 11.74 -8.76
CA ARG A 56 6.45 11.28 -10.02
C ARG A 56 5.49 11.23 -11.20
N SER A 57 4.20 11.44 -10.97
CA SER A 57 3.15 11.27 -12.00
C SER A 57 2.28 12.51 -12.13
N ASP A 58 1.51 12.54 -13.20
CA ASP A 58 0.41 13.46 -13.42
C ASP A 58 -0.94 12.81 -13.06
N ALA A 59 -0.93 11.94 -12.05
CA ALA A 59 -2.14 11.27 -11.59
C ALA A 59 -3.16 12.30 -11.06
N GLU A 60 -4.41 12.08 -11.44
CA GLU A 60 -5.53 12.90 -11.00
C GLU A 60 -6.04 12.47 -9.62
N ARG A 61 -5.84 11.19 -9.30
CA ARG A 61 -6.26 10.59 -8.04
C ARG A 61 -5.32 9.46 -7.62
N VAL A 62 -4.82 9.53 -6.40
CA VAL A 62 -4.02 8.49 -5.75
C VAL A 62 -4.70 8.13 -4.43
N VAL A 63 -5.15 6.89 -4.30
CA VAL A 63 -5.84 6.38 -3.12
C VAL A 63 -4.94 5.38 -2.39
N GLY A 64 -4.70 5.61 -1.12
CA GLY A 64 -4.08 4.65 -0.22
C GLY A 64 -5.15 4.00 0.66
N ILE A 65 -5.23 2.68 0.67
CA ILE A 65 -6.12 1.95 1.57
C ILE A 65 -5.33 1.13 2.57
N ASP A 66 -5.85 1.05 3.79
CA ASP A 66 -5.31 0.19 4.83
C ASP A 66 -6.44 -0.29 5.73
N ILE A 67 -6.36 -1.53 6.20
CA ILE A 67 -7.32 -2.08 7.15
C ILE A 67 -7.07 -1.55 8.57
N ASP A 68 -5.81 -1.21 8.88
CA ASP A 68 -5.42 -0.66 10.17
C ASP A 68 -5.79 0.84 10.24
N ALA A 69 -6.59 1.20 11.24
CA ALA A 69 -7.02 2.57 11.47
C ALA A 69 -5.83 3.52 11.71
N ALA A 70 -4.86 3.11 12.50
CA ALA A 70 -3.68 3.92 12.80
C ALA A 70 -2.84 4.19 11.54
N ALA A 71 -2.71 3.20 10.66
CA ALA A 71 -2.03 3.35 9.37
C ALA A 71 -2.80 4.33 8.46
N ALA A 72 -4.09 4.15 8.31
CA ALA A 72 -4.93 5.03 7.48
C ALA A 72 -4.92 6.50 7.97
N GLU A 73 -4.98 6.71 9.29
CA GLU A 73 -4.86 8.04 9.90
C GLU A 73 -3.47 8.66 9.67
N CYS A 74 -2.42 7.87 9.83
CA CYS A 74 -1.05 8.31 9.55
C CYS A 74 -0.88 8.72 8.08
N ALA A 75 -1.33 7.88 7.16
CA ALA A 75 -1.31 8.20 5.73
C ALA A 75 -2.10 9.48 5.42
N ALA A 76 -3.30 9.63 5.98
CA ALA A 76 -4.12 10.83 5.79
C ALA A 76 -3.40 12.10 6.26
N ALA A 77 -2.74 12.06 7.42
CA ALA A 77 -1.97 13.19 7.94
C ALA A 77 -0.77 13.52 7.03
N ASN A 78 -0.04 12.51 6.58
CA ASN A 78 1.08 12.68 5.65
C ASN A 78 0.63 13.25 4.30
N PHE A 79 -0.51 12.81 3.78
CA PHE A 79 -1.09 13.32 2.53
C PHE A 79 -1.48 14.78 2.66
N ALA A 80 -2.17 15.13 3.76
CA ALA A 80 -2.59 16.51 4.02
C ALA A 80 -1.41 17.49 4.15
N ALA A 81 -0.28 17.02 4.69
CA ALA A 81 0.94 17.81 4.85
C ALA A 81 1.79 17.89 3.58
N SER A 82 1.44 17.16 2.52
CA SER A 82 2.20 17.10 1.28
C SER A 82 1.78 18.16 0.25
N PRO A 83 2.64 18.47 -0.75
CA PRO A 83 2.25 19.34 -1.86
C PRO A 83 1.13 18.79 -2.76
N TRP A 84 0.79 17.50 -2.62
CA TRP A 84 -0.20 16.78 -3.46
C TRP A 84 -1.47 16.43 -2.69
N SER A 85 -1.80 17.17 -1.64
CA SER A 85 -2.96 16.91 -0.78
C SER A 85 -4.29 16.83 -1.54
N ASP A 86 -4.44 17.58 -2.63
CA ASP A 86 -5.66 17.56 -3.45
C ASP A 86 -5.81 16.30 -4.31
N THR A 87 -4.71 15.57 -4.55
CA THR A 87 -4.67 14.36 -5.37
C THR A 87 -4.74 13.09 -4.53
N LEU A 88 -4.26 13.15 -3.29
CA LEU A 88 -4.09 12.01 -2.40
C LEU A 88 -5.27 11.85 -1.45
N GLU A 89 -5.71 10.61 -1.27
CA GLU A 89 -6.75 10.24 -0.30
C GLU A 89 -6.37 8.95 0.42
N ALA A 90 -6.56 8.92 1.73
CA ALA A 90 -6.40 7.71 2.54
C ALA A 90 -7.76 7.22 3.03
N VAL A 91 -8.01 5.91 2.92
CA VAL A 91 -9.26 5.28 3.34
C VAL A 91 -8.96 4.07 4.22
N GLN A 92 -9.58 4.02 5.39
CA GLN A 92 -9.55 2.83 6.24
C GLN A 92 -10.57 1.83 5.72
N ILE A 93 -10.11 0.84 4.97
CA ILE A 93 -10.94 -0.23 4.40
C ILE A 93 -10.08 -1.42 4.01
N SER A 94 -10.66 -2.61 4.03
CA SER A 94 -9.99 -3.79 3.49
C SER A 94 -10.01 -3.79 1.96
N ALA A 95 -9.01 -4.41 1.33
CA ALA A 95 -8.98 -4.56 -0.12
C ALA A 95 -10.17 -5.35 -0.66
N GLN A 96 -10.69 -6.29 0.13
CA GLN A 96 -11.86 -7.09 -0.23
C GLN A 96 -13.15 -6.27 -0.31
N GLU A 97 -13.29 -5.27 0.55
CA GLU A 97 -14.50 -4.43 0.64
C GLU A 97 -14.44 -3.17 -0.23
N PHE A 98 -13.23 -2.73 -0.57
CA PHE A 98 -13.07 -1.51 -1.39
C PHE A 98 -13.63 -1.72 -2.79
N THR A 99 -14.55 -0.86 -3.21
CA THR A 99 -15.27 -0.94 -4.48
C THR A 99 -15.44 0.45 -5.10
N GLY A 100 -15.90 0.48 -6.34
CA GLY A 100 -16.40 1.68 -7.00
C GLY A 100 -15.66 2.04 -8.28
N GLU A 101 -14.41 2.38 -8.23
CA GLU A 101 -13.65 2.86 -9.38
C GLU A 101 -12.61 1.84 -9.87
N LYS A 102 -12.11 2.06 -11.08
CA LYS A 102 -11.02 1.29 -11.68
C LYS A 102 -9.73 2.11 -11.66
N PHE A 103 -8.60 1.43 -11.49
CA PHE A 103 -7.29 2.04 -11.39
C PHE A 103 -6.36 1.61 -12.53
N ASP A 104 -5.56 2.56 -12.99
CA ASP A 104 -4.58 2.34 -14.07
C ASP A 104 -3.28 1.75 -13.54
N LEU A 105 -3.00 1.99 -12.27
CA LEU A 105 -1.87 1.42 -11.54
C LEU A 105 -2.33 1.02 -10.15
N ILE A 106 -2.08 -0.23 -9.79
CA ILE A 106 -2.26 -0.73 -8.43
C ILE A 106 -0.89 -1.15 -7.91
N LEU A 107 -0.56 -0.73 -6.68
CA LEU A 107 0.69 -1.10 -6.01
C LEU A 107 0.38 -1.79 -4.69
N SER A 108 1.27 -2.66 -4.26
CA SER A 108 1.24 -3.21 -2.92
C SER A 108 2.64 -3.61 -2.44
N ASN A 109 2.96 -3.20 -1.22
CA ASN A 109 4.05 -3.75 -0.41
C ASN A 109 3.40 -4.41 0.81
N PRO A 110 2.83 -5.61 0.62
CA PRO A 110 2.08 -6.24 1.70
C PRO A 110 3.02 -6.70 2.82
N PRO A 111 2.52 -6.80 4.07
CA PRO A 111 3.26 -7.46 5.12
C PRO A 111 3.54 -8.90 4.67
N TYR A 112 4.76 -9.38 4.97
CA TYR A 112 5.18 -10.71 4.55
C TYR A 112 4.20 -11.76 5.07
N PHE A 113 3.67 -12.58 4.15
CA PHE A 113 2.85 -13.74 4.49
C PHE A 113 3.78 -14.84 5.06
N VAL A 114 4.01 -14.79 6.37
CA VAL A 114 4.73 -15.86 7.05
C VAL A 114 3.77 -17.04 7.13
N ASP A 115 4.16 -18.19 6.59
CA ASP A 115 3.46 -19.45 6.80
C ASP A 115 3.24 -19.66 8.29
N SER A 116 1.99 -19.62 8.72
CA SER A 116 1.57 -19.77 10.11
C SER A 116 1.85 -21.16 10.69
N LEU A 117 2.43 -22.07 9.91
CA LEU A 117 2.79 -23.43 10.32
C LEU A 117 3.99 -23.49 11.27
N LEU A 118 4.69 -22.36 11.51
CA LEU A 118 5.90 -22.33 12.34
C LEU A 118 5.80 -21.46 13.60
N CYS A 119 4.65 -20.88 13.92
CA CYS A 119 4.45 -20.15 15.17
C CYS A 119 3.70 -21.01 16.21
N PRO A 120 4.35 -21.40 17.33
CA PRO A 120 3.72 -22.22 18.36
C PRO A 120 2.68 -21.51 19.24
N ASP A 121 2.38 -20.25 19.00
CA ASP A 121 1.44 -19.45 19.80
C ASP A 121 0.09 -19.33 19.11
N SER A 122 -0.79 -20.31 19.38
CA SER A 122 -2.11 -20.46 18.75
C SER A 122 -3.06 -19.26 18.94
N GLN A 123 -2.92 -18.48 20.02
CA GLN A 123 -3.78 -17.32 20.27
C GLN A 123 -3.40 -16.09 19.45
N ARG A 124 -2.12 -15.91 19.13
CA ARG A 124 -1.65 -14.84 18.23
C ARG A 124 -1.94 -15.17 16.77
N THR A 125 -1.93 -16.44 16.42
CA THR A 125 -2.17 -16.94 15.07
C THR A 125 -3.62 -16.69 14.63
N THR A 126 -4.61 -16.88 15.50
CA THR A 126 -6.04 -16.70 15.17
C THR A 126 -6.40 -15.23 14.90
N ALA A 127 -5.83 -14.28 15.66
CA ALA A 127 -6.07 -12.86 15.46
C ALA A 127 -5.39 -12.32 14.17
N ARG A 128 -4.23 -12.87 13.79
CA ARG A 128 -3.52 -12.51 12.54
C ARG A 128 -4.22 -13.04 11.29
N HIS A 129 -4.79 -14.26 11.32
CA HIS A 129 -5.49 -14.86 10.18
C HIS A 129 -6.76 -14.12 9.77
N THR A 130 -7.40 -13.37 10.66
CA THR A 130 -8.62 -12.60 10.36
C THR A 130 -8.33 -11.21 9.77
N THR A 131 -7.10 -10.71 9.89
CA THR A 131 -6.72 -9.36 9.46
C THR A 131 -5.70 -9.33 8.33
N GLU A 132 -5.02 -10.45 8.04
CA GLU A 132 -4.00 -10.53 7.00
C GLU A 132 -4.61 -10.79 5.62
N LEU A 133 -4.22 -9.97 4.66
CA LEU A 133 -4.57 -10.13 3.25
C LEU A 133 -3.79 -11.32 2.67
N THR A 134 -4.49 -12.36 2.20
CA THR A 134 -3.87 -13.48 1.50
C THR A 134 -3.54 -13.10 0.05
N PHE A 135 -2.64 -13.84 -0.61
CA PHE A 135 -2.36 -13.64 -2.03
C PHE A 135 -3.61 -13.78 -2.89
N GLU A 136 -4.44 -14.78 -2.62
CA GLU A 136 -5.70 -14.97 -3.34
C GLU A 136 -6.66 -13.78 -3.18
N GLN A 137 -6.75 -13.23 -1.98
CA GLN A 137 -7.57 -12.04 -1.71
C GLN A 137 -7.02 -10.80 -2.41
N LEU A 138 -5.69 -10.65 -2.42
CA LEU A 138 -5.01 -9.57 -3.14
C LEU A 138 -5.29 -9.66 -4.64
N ASP A 139 -5.12 -10.83 -5.24
CA ASP A 139 -5.38 -11.06 -6.66
C ASP A 139 -6.83 -10.76 -7.05
N LYS A 140 -7.78 -11.25 -6.26
CA LYS A 140 -9.20 -10.95 -6.47
C LYS A 140 -9.50 -9.46 -6.42
N ALA A 141 -8.89 -8.75 -5.46
CA ALA A 141 -9.05 -7.29 -5.34
C ALA A 141 -8.43 -6.58 -6.55
N VAL A 142 -7.21 -6.94 -6.94
CA VAL A 142 -6.52 -6.37 -8.10
C VAL A 142 -7.31 -6.60 -9.38
N CYS A 143 -7.75 -7.83 -9.65
CA CYS A 143 -8.56 -8.14 -10.84
C CYS A 143 -9.87 -7.34 -10.87
N ARG A 144 -10.50 -7.15 -9.73
CA ARG A 144 -11.75 -6.39 -9.63
C ARG A 144 -11.56 -4.90 -9.83
N LEU A 145 -10.45 -4.33 -9.33
CA LEU A 145 -10.19 -2.89 -9.28
C LEU A 145 -9.32 -2.37 -10.41
N MET A 146 -8.64 -3.22 -11.15
CA MET A 146 -7.76 -2.82 -12.25
C MET A 146 -8.55 -2.48 -13.51
N SER A 147 -8.16 -1.40 -14.19
CA SER A 147 -8.68 -1.06 -15.51
C SER A 147 -8.17 -2.04 -16.57
N SER A 148 -8.78 -2.04 -17.77
CA SER A 148 -8.44 -2.97 -18.85
C SER A 148 -6.98 -2.92 -19.31
N ASN A 149 -6.37 -1.73 -19.22
CA ASN A 149 -4.94 -1.50 -19.53
C ASN A 149 -4.11 -1.21 -18.29
N GLY A 150 -4.65 -1.53 -17.10
CA GLY A 150 -4.00 -1.29 -15.83
C GLY A 150 -2.76 -2.17 -15.62
N LYS A 151 -1.89 -1.70 -14.75
CA LYS A 151 -0.69 -2.41 -14.30
C LYS A 151 -0.78 -2.70 -12.81
N PHE A 152 -0.22 -3.82 -12.39
CA PHE A 152 -0.04 -4.15 -10.98
C PHE A 152 1.45 -4.27 -10.66
N ALA A 153 1.91 -3.52 -9.67
CA ALA A 153 3.28 -3.54 -9.17
C ALA A 153 3.30 -4.05 -7.73
N LEU A 154 4.03 -5.13 -7.51
CA LEU A 154 4.10 -5.83 -6.23
C LEU A 154 5.57 -6.03 -5.85
N ILE A 155 5.91 -5.79 -4.58
CA ILE A 155 7.21 -6.14 -4.02
C ILE A 155 7.04 -7.23 -2.97
N LEU A 156 7.80 -8.31 -3.12
CA LEU A 156 7.81 -9.46 -2.23
C LEU A 156 9.24 -9.97 -2.04
N PRO A 157 9.54 -10.62 -0.91
CA PRO A 157 10.75 -11.44 -0.80
C PRO A 157 10.76 -12.53 -1.87
N THR A 158 11.94 -12.88 -2.38
CA THR A 158 12.12 -13.86 -3.45
C THR A 158 11.41 -15.19 -3.16
N GLU A 159 11.55 -15.71 -1.95
CA GLU A 159 10.90 -16.95 -1.52
C GLU A 159 9.37 -16.91 -1.60
N GLN A 160 8.77 -15.75 -1.37
CA GLN A 160 7.33 -15.57 -1.48
C GLN A 160 6.88 -15.34 -2.92
N MET A 161 7.72 -14.72 -3.74
CA MET A 161 7.46 -14.54 -5.15
C MET A 161 7.33 -15.87 -5.89
N GLU A 162 8.17 -16.85 -5.57
CA GLU A 162 8.10 -18.21 -6.14
C GLU A 162 6.78 -18.93 -5.83
N ARG A 163 6.13 -18.57 -4.73
CA ARG A 163 4.80 -19.10 -4.36
C ARG A 163 3.65 -18.33 -4.98
N TYR A 164 3.89 -17.08 -5.35
CA TYR A 164 2.89 -16.19 -5.92
C TYR A 164 2.67 -16.46 -7.42
N ILE A 165 3.71 -16.86 -8.15
CA ILE A 165 3.67 -17.17 -9.58
C ILE A 165 3.19 -18.62 -9.80
#